data_8776d35d446af5c2f34fad1deaf01934
#
_entry.id   8776d35d446af5c2f34fad1deaf01934
#
_cell.length_a   1.000
_cell.length_b   1.000
_cell.length_c   1.000
_cell.angle_alpha   90.00
_cell.angle_beta   90.00
_cell.angle_gamma   90.00
#
_symmetry.space_group_name_H-M   'P 1'
#
loop_
_entity.id
_entity.type
_entity.pdbx_description
1 polymer ?
#
loop_
_entity_poly.entity_id
_entity_poly.type
_entity_poly.pdbx_seq_one_letter_code
_entity_poly.pdbx_strand_id
1 'polypeptide(L)'
;FLKDGVRLAVYHENGQMITGLVASGLPETPFADELLQKAGSDQQNWFVYDFYFKPRHADNFYWVRGTVPLSSAYAERDKILRQCALFFPLLVLLAALGGYWITKKAFRPVTRITEAAAQISSGSDLSKRIELEGADDEIDTLAKTFDGMFARLEDAFEAERQFTDDASHELRTPTSVIIAQAECGLQSPDLESKQQALQGVLQQAGKMSKLVNQLLQLSRADRHKESLHLEEFDLSELTEMVAEEAQGLAESKAVTLTAEIEPGILVKADQTLMMRIWLNLLTNAVKYGRQQGQIWLTLKSDGKNAVGTVRDDGIGISAAELPKIWKRFYRVNTARSSGDDSGTGLGLAMVKWMVESHGGTVSAVSTLGAGSTFSFTIPLRPS
;
A
#
# COMPACT_ATOMS: atom_id res chain seq x y z
N PHE A 1 -42.91 20.29 61.06
CA PHE A 1 -42.34 21.66 60.99
C PHE A 1 -41.18 21.96 61.95
N LEU A 2 -40.75 20.97 62.72
CA LEU A 2 -39.65 21.17 63.71
C LEU A 2 -38.39 20.36 63.34
N LYS A 3 -38.26 19.84 62.09
CA LYS A 3 -37.16 18.89 61.72
C LYS A 3 -35.80 19.56 61.50
N ASP A 4 -35.74 20.86 61.24
CA ASP A 4 -34.49 21.48 60.75
C ASP A 4 -33.97 22.57 61.71
N GLY A 5 -34.27 22.47 62.99
CA GLY A 5 -33.78 23.45 63.97
C GLY A 5 -34.55 24.82 63.90
N VAL A 6 -35.63 24.90 63.12
CA VAL A 6 -36.48 26.07 63.06
C VAL A 6 -37.29 26.18 64.35
N ARG A 7 -37.19 27.30 65.00
CA ARG A 7 -38.03 27.63 66.18
C ARG A 7 -39.04 28.67 65.78
N LEU A 8 -40.30 28.42 66.16
CA LEU A 8 -41.42 29.32 65.87
C LEU A 8 -41.97 29.89 67.14
N ALA A 9 -42.25 31.18 67.15
CA ALA A 9 -42.91 31.87 68.26
C ALA A 9 -43.96 32.83 67.70
N VAL A 10 -45.09 32.93 68.38
CA VAL A 10 -46.24 33.77 68.05
C VAL A 10 -46.33 34.90 69.06
N TYR A 11 -46.49 36.15 68.60
CA TYR A 11 -46.60 37.36 69.41
C TYR A 11 -47.83 38.13 69.08
N HIS A 12 -48.35 38.85 70.06
CA HIS A 12 -49.36 39.90 69.87
C HIS A 12 -48.76 41.05 69.02
N GLU A 13 -49.62 41.90 68.46
CA GLU A 13 -49.23 43.10 67.75
C GLU A 13 -48.33 44.03 68.62
N ASN A 14 -48.55 44.06 69.90
CA ASN A 14 -47.73 44.82 70.85
C ASN A 14 -46.37 44.21 71.15
N GLY A 15 -45.98 43.08 70.51
CA GLY A 15 -44.74 42.40 70.74
C GLY A 15 -44.68 41.43 71.91
N GLN A 16 -45.79 41.25 72.66
CA GLN A 16 -45.86 40.29 73.78
C GLN A 16 -46.01 38.87 73.24
N MET A 17 -45.14 37.95 73.71
CA MET A 17 -45.19 36.57 73.27
C MET A 17 -46.40 35.81 73.82
N ILE A 18 -47.08 35.11 72.91
CA ILE A 18 -48.24 34.29 73.24
C ILE A 18 -47.84 32.84 73.47
N THR A 19 -47.10 32.30 72.52
CA THR A 19 -46.69 30.87 72.58
C THR A 19 -45.52 30.64 71.64
N GLY A 20 -44.78 29.55 71.83
CA GLY A 20 -43.73 29.13 70.91
C GLY A 20 -42.38 28.97 71.64
N LEU A 21 -41.33 28.74 70.85
CA LEU A 21 -39.97 28.56 71.31
C LEU A 21 -39.10 29.72 70.74
N VAL A 22 -38.59 30.51 71.61
CA VAL A 22 -37.61 31.55 71.29
C VAL A 22 -36.19 30.97 71.37
N ALA A 23 -35.39 31.34 70.46
CA ALA A 23 -33.98 30.93 70.53
C ALA A 23 -33.26 31.58 71.70
N SER A 24 -32.61 30.81 72.58
CA SER A 24 -31.80 31.38 73.65
C SER A 24 -30.62 32.15 73.05
N GLY A 25 -30.48 33.42 73.44
CA GLY A 25 -29.44 34.29 72.93
C GLY A 25 -29.79 35.02 71.64
N LEU A 26 -31.04 35.01 71.18
CA LEU A 26 -31.49 35.86 70.14
C LEU A 26 -31.56 37.30 70.64
N PRO A 27 -30.83 38.26 70.04
CA PRO A 27 -30.98 39.66 70.37
C PRO A 27 -32.34 40.19 70.02
N GLU A 28 -32.84 41.20 70.74
CA GLU A 28 -34.08 41.87 70.41
C GLU A 28 -33.98 42.49 69.03
N THR A 29 -34.77 42.01 68.07
CA THR A 29 -34.84 42.50 66.74
C THR A 29 -36.25 43.07 66.47
N PRO A 30 -36.40 44.22 65.80
CA PRO A 30 -37.72 44.72 65.45
C PRO A 30 -38.42 43.71 64.51
N PHE A 31 -39.73 43.62 64.66
CA PHE A 31 -40.54 42.82 63.73
C PHE A 31 -40.57 43.51 62.38
N ALA A 32 -40.41 42.73 61.34
CA ALA A 32 -40.47 43.20 59.95
C ALA A 32 -41.14 42.16 59.07
N ASP A 33 -42.32 42.52 58.55
CA ASP A 33 -43.14 41.62 57.80
C ASP A 33 -42.45 41.14 56.50
N GLU A 34 -42.50 39.84 56.24
CA GLU A 34 -41.97 39.16 55.08
C GLU A 34 -40.47 39.45 54.80
N LEU A 35 -39.72 39.88 55.82
CA LEU A 35 -38.28 40.18 55.67
C LEU A 35 -37.41 39.17 56.42
N LEU A 36 -36.43 38.61 55.70
CA LEU A 36 -35.42 37.76 56.31
C LEU A 36 -34.34 38.66 56.92
N GLN A 37 -34.24 38.65 58.21
CA GLN A 37 -33.25 39.41 58.97
C GLN A 37 -32.13 38.51 59.46
N LYS A 38 -30.92 39.05 59.56
CA LYS A 38 -29.83 38.39 60.23
C LYS A 38 -29.60 39.06 61.62
N ALA A 39 -29.88 38.31 62.65
CA ALA A 39 -29.69 38.78 64.03
C ALA A 39 -28.55 38.00 64.65
N GLY A 40 -27.69 38.68 65.40
CA GLY A 40 -26.58 38.04 66.01
C GLY A 40 -25.94 38.84 67.11
N SER A 41 -25.34 38.13 68.07
CA SER A 41 -24.36 38.65 69.03
C SER A 41 -23.01 38.02 68.73
N ASP A 42 -21.95 38.48 69.40
CA ASP A 42 -20.55 38.01 69.16
C ASP A 42 -20.33 36.49 69.21
N GLN A 43 -21.28 35.72 69.78
CA GLN A 43 -21.14 34.29 69.89
C GLN A 43 -22.15 33.44 69.10
N GLN A 44 -23.32 33.99 68.66
CA GLN A 44 -24.34 33.27 67.92
C GLN A 44 -25.07 34.14 66.91
N ASN A 45 -25.21 33.69 65.70
CA ASN A 45 -25.97 34.35 64.63
C ASN A 45 -27.18 33.52 64.24
N TRP A 46 -28.27 34.22 63.99
CA TRP A 46 -29.55 33.63 63.67
C TRP A 46 -30.13 34.26 62.36
N PHE A 47 -30.84 33.51 61.62
CA PHE A 47 -31.82 34.01 60.63
C PHE A 47 -33.17 34.16 61.31
N VAL A 48 -33.76 35.29 61.18
CA VAL A 48 -35.08 35.65 61.69
C VAL A 48 -35.99 36.00 60.52
N TYR A 49 -37.10 35.39 60.44
CA TYR A 49 -38.13 35.66 59.46
C TYR A 49 -39.45 35.92 60.18
N ASP A 50 -40.08 37.08 59.98
CA ASP A 50 -41.31 37.48 60.57
C ASP A 50 -42.42 37.47 59.55
N PHE A 51 -43.60 37.02 59.96
CA PHE A 51 -44.78 36.99 59.14
C PHE A 51 -45.94 37.61 59.96
N TYR A 52 -46.59 38.64 59.43
CA TYR A 52 -47.70 39.34 60.06
C TYR A 52 -49.02 38.86 59.48
N PHE A 53 -49.95 38.36 60.27
CA PHE A 53 -51.20 37.86 59.79
C PHE A 53 -52.39 38.10 60.70
N LYS A 54 -53.59 38.16 60.13
CA LYS A 54 -54.88 38.29 60.85
C LYS A 54 -55.66 36.99 60.65
N PRO A 55 -55.93 36.21 61.68
CA PRO A 55 -56.81 35.03 61.56
C PRO A 55 -58.25 35.44 61.19
N ARG A 56 -58.94 34.56 60.41
CA ARG A 56 -60.29 34.86 59.87
C ARG A 56 -61.34 35.15 60.92
N HIS A 57 -61.19 34.75 62.21
CA HIS A 57 -62.12 34.88 63.27
C HIS A 57 -61.58 35.66 64.49
N ALA A 58 -60.57 36.40 64.34
CA ALA A 58 -59.97 37.26 65.39
C ALA A 58 -59.91 38.70 64.94
N ASP A 59 -60.12 39.63 65.82
CA ASP A 59 -60.00 41.06 65.52
C ASP A 59 -58.58 41.58 65.61
N ASN A 60 -57.65 40.81 66.22
CA ASN A 60 -56.31 41.21 66.45
C ASN A 60 -55.37 40.62 65.40
N PHE A 61 -54.27 41.32 65.10
CA PHE A 61 -53.17 40.85 64.31
C PHE A 61 -52.13 40.16 65.17
N TYR A 62 -51.35 39.26 64.53
CA TYR A 62 -50.33 38.46 65.19
C TYR A 62 -49.06 38.43 64.36
N TRP A 63 -47.89 38.39 65.05
CA TRP A 63 -46.63 38.12 64.44
C TRP A 63 -46.24 36.67 64.65
N VAL A 64 -45.82 35.99 63.60
CA VAL A 64 -45.17 34.68 63.68
C VAL A 64 -43.71 34.88 63.34
N ARG A 65 -42.83 34.60 64.29
CA ARG A 65 -41.42 34.69 64.13
C ARG A 65 -40.79 33.32 64.01
N GLY A 66 -40.14 33.05 62.86
CA GLY A 66 -39.30 31.88 62.67
C GLY A 66 -37.81 32.23 62.88
N THR A 67 -37.12 31.40 63.65
CA THR A 67 -35.68 31.59 63.90
C THR A 67 -34.89 30.34 63.65
N VAL A 68 -33.75 30.45 62.92
CA VAL A 68 -32.84 29.36 62.61
C VAL A 68 -31.42 29.76 62.93
N PRO A 69 -30.67 28.97 63.69
CA PRO A 69 -29.26 29.29 63.95
C PRO A 69 -28.44 29.19 62.67
N LEU A 70 -27.61 30.19 62.38
CA LEU A 70 -26.70 30.19 61.23
C LEU A 70 -25.76 28.99 61.27
N SER A 71 -25.39 28.52 62.45
CA SER A 71 -24.47 27.36 62.63
C SER A 71 -25.00 26.10 61.98
N SER A 72 -26.33 25.85 62.01
CA SER A 72 -26.95 24.67 61.39
C SER A 72 -26.91 24.77 59.86
N ALA A 73 -27.19 25.97 59.33
CA ALA A 73 -27.11 26.20 57.89
C ALA A 73 -25.65 26.06 57.34
N TYR A 74 -24.70 26.59 58.07
CA TYR A 74 -23.27 26.45 57.71
C TYR A 74 -22.76 25.01 57.86
N ALA A 75 -23.23 24.27 58.87
CA ALA A 75 -22.82 22.89 59.09
C ALA A 75 -23.21 21.98 57.92
N GLU A 76 -24.40 22.17 57.35
CA GLU A 76 -24.81 21.39 56.15
C GLU A 76 -23.99 21.81 54.90
N ARG A 77 -23.77 23.09 54.67
CA ARG A 77 -22.87 23.57 53.63
C ARG A 77 -21.48 22.96 53.75
N ASP A 78 -20.87 22.97 54.93
CA ASP A 78 -19.53 22.47 55.16
C ASP A 78 -19.43 20.94 55.04
N LYS A 79 -20.55 20.24 55.33
CA LYS A 79 -20.64 18.80 55.05
C LYS A 79 -20.63 18.53 53.53
N ILE A 80 -21.43 19.28 52.78
CA ILE A 80 -21.46 19.16 51.29
C ILE A 80 -20.09 19.52 50.70
N LEU A 81 -19.50 20.63 51.15
CA LEU A 81 -18.19 21.04 50.67
C LEU A 81 -17.11 20.00 50.94
N ARG A 82 -17.10 19.36 52.13
CA ARG A 82 -16.17 18.27 52.45
C ARG A 82 -16.41 17.04 51.57
N GLN A 83 -17.64 16.68 51.34
CA GLN A 83 -17.96 15.60 50.40
C GLN A 83 -17.48 15.90 48.99
N CYS A 84 -17.80 17.09 48.47
CA CYS A 84 -17.32 17.51 47.14
C CYS A 84 -15.78 17.54 47.06
N ALA A 85 -15.11 18.06 48.09
CA ALA A 85 -13.65 18.11 48.16
C ALA A 85 -12.98 16.71 48.16
N LEU A 86 -13.69 15.69 48.67
CA LEU A 86 -13.21 14.30 48.67
C LEU A 86 -13.53 13.59 47.35
N PHE A 87 -14.78 13.69 46.85
CA PHE A 87 -15.24 12.92 45.70
C PHE A 87 -14.78 13.51 44.37
N PHE A 88 -14.67 14.84 44.26
CA PHE A 88 -14.28 15.48 42.99
C PHE A 88 -12.87 15.11 42.54
N PRO A 89 -11.82 15.20 43.36
CA PRO A 89 -10.47 14.79 42.96
C PRO A 89 -10.38 13.27 42.69
N LEU A 90 -11.13 12.44 43.40
CA LEU A 90 -11.19 11.00 43.12
C LEU A 90 -11.79 10.73 41.73
N LEU A 91 -12.90 11.43 41.39
CA LEU A 91 -13.53 11.30 40.06
C LEU A 91 -12.58 11.75 38.95
N VAL A 92 -11.88 12.87 39.16
CA VAL A 92 -10.89 13.37 38.18
C VAL A 92 -9.72 12.37 38.00
N LEU A 93 -9.27 11.79 39.12
CA LEU A 93 -8.22 10.77 39.08
C LEU A 93 -8.66 9.52 38.29
N LEU A 94 -9.87 9.02 38.56
CA LEU A 94 -10.43 7.87 37.85
C LEU A 94 -10.64 8.18 36.36
N ALA A 95 -11.13 9.35 36.03
CA ALA A 95 -11.28 9.79 34.65
C ALA A 95 -9.93 9.90 33.92
N ALA A 96 -8.92 10.46 34.58
CA ALA A 96 -7.56 10.55 34.04
C ALA A 96 -6.91 9.18 33.81
N LEU A 97 -7.04 8.26 34.76
CA LEU A 97 -6.54 6.87 34.64
C LEU A 97 -7.28 6.12 33.51
N GLY A 98 -8.60 6.22 33.47
CA GLY A 98 -9.43 5.62 32.41
C GLY A 98 -9.07 6.19 31.01
N GLY A 99 -8.97 7.50 30.92
CA GLY A 99 -8.57 8.18 29.70
C GLY A 99 -7.17 7.79 29.22
N TYR A 100 -6.21 7.73 30.14
CA TYR A 100 -4.85 7.26 29.83
C TYR A 100 -4.85 5.80 29.31
N TRP A 101 -5.59 4.92 29.96
CA TRP A 101 -5.66 3.50 29.58
C TRP A 101 -6.31 3.32 28.19
N ILE A 102 -7.45 4.03 27.93
CA ILE A 102 -8.14 4.03 26.65
C ILE A 102 -7.21 4.56 25.54
N THR A 103 -6.58 5.71 25.78
CA THR A 103 -5.67 6.33 24.81
C THR A 103 -4.50 5.40 24.48
N LYS A 104 -3.85 4.83 25.51
CA LYS A 104 -2.74 3.90 25.30
C LYS A 104 -3.16 2.66 24.49
N LYS A 105 -4.36 2.13 24.73
CA LYS A 105 -4.89 0.99 23.99
C LYS A 105 -5.22 1.37 22.54
N ALA A 106 -5.83 2.54 22.31
CA ALA A 106 -6.20 3.03 20.99
C ALA A 106 -4.99 3.35 20.10
N PHE A 107 -3.88 3.84 20.66
CA PHE A 107 -2.66 4.18 19.89
C PHE A 107 -1.66 3.02 19.74
N ARG A 108 -1.86 1.89 20.40
CA ARG A 108 -0.99 0.73 20.30
C ARG A 108 -0.81 0.20 18.85
N PRO A 109 -1.86 0.14 18.02
CA PRO A 109 -1.73 -0.25 16.61
C PRO A 109 -0.82 0.71 15.81
N VAL A 110 -0.96 2.02 16.02
CA VAL A 110 -0.14 3.03 15.34
C VAL A 110 1.34 2.86 15.67
N THR A 111 1.66 2.55 16.93
CA THR A 111 3.04 2.27 17.36
C THR A 111 3.59 1.04 16.64
N ARG A 112 2.80 -0.04 16.50
CA ARG A 112 3.20 -1.25 15.76
C ARG A 112 3.47 -0.96 14.28
N ILE A 113 2.62 -0.18 13.62
CA ILE A 113 2.82 0.26 12.23
C ILE A 113 4.14 1.02 12.09
N THR A 114 4.40 1.95 13.01
CA THR A 114 5.63 2.76 13.01
C THR A 114 6.88 1.90 13.23
N GLU A 115 6.84 0.94 14.14
CA GLU A 115 7.93 0.00 14.41
C GLU A 115 8.19 -0.91 13.21
N ALA A 116 7.15 -1.45 12.57
CA ALA A 116 7.28 -2.24 11.36
C ALA A 116 7.90 -1.42 10.21
N ALA A 117 7.42 -0.20 9.98
CA ALA A 117 7.98 0.71 8.98
C ALA A 117 9.47 1.06 9.25
N ALA A 118 9.85 1.27 10.52
CA ALA A 118 11.23 1.54 10.90
C ALA A 118 12.15 0.33 10.67
N GLN A 119 11.69 -0.89 10.94
CA GLN A 119 12.44 -2.12 10.69
C GLN A 119 12.64 -2.37 9.19
N ILE A 120 11.62 -2.14 8.38
CA ILE A 120 11.70 -2.22 6.92
C ILE A 120 12.69 -1.19 6.37
N SER A 121 12.64 0.04 6.86
CA SER A 121 13.58 1.12 6.46
C SER A 121 15.04 0.78 6.78
N SER A 122 15.31 -0.03 7.80
CA SER A 122 16.66 -0.51 8.11
C SER A 122 17.12 -1.70 7.25
N GLY A 123 16.29 -2.18 6.33
CA GLY A 123 16.63 -3.23 5.37
C GLY A 123 16.72 -4.65 5.95
N SER A 124 16.23 -4.87 7.19
CA SER A 124 16.49 -6.12 7.89
C SER A 124 15.49 -7.24 7.60
N ASP A 125 14.23 -6.93 7.30
CA ASP A 125 13.21 -7.97 7.03
C ASP A 125 11.92 -7.36 6.44
N LEU A 126 11.68 -7.61 5.16
CA LEU A 126 10.49 -7.17 4.42
C LEU A 126 9.30 -8.13 4.57
N SER A 127 9.51 -9.32 5.13
CA SER A 127 8.46 -10.35 5.26
C SER A 127 7.50 -10.10 6.42
N LYS A 128 7.83 -9.19 7.32
CA LYS A 128 6.98 -8.87 8.48
C LYS A 128 5.70 -8.18 8.03
N ARG A 129 4.58 -8.61 8.65
CA ARG A 129 3.25 -8.04 8.44
C ARG A 129 2.75 -7.40 9.73
N ILE A 130 1.87 -6.41 9.56
CA ILE A 130 1.21 -5.73 10.67
C ILE A 130 -0.02 -6.55 11.04
N GLU A 131 0.17 -7.63 11.80
CA GLU A 131 -0.94 -8.43 12.31
C GLU A 131 -1.69 -7.62 13.37
N LEU A 132 -2.84 -7.06 13.02
CA LEU A 132 -3.80 -6.45 13.96
C LEU A 132 -4.93 -7.45 14.21
N GLU A 133 -5.05 -7.92 15.43
CA GLU A 133 -6.19 -8.74 15.85
C GLU A 133 -7.40 -7.83 16.16
N GLY A 134 -8.46 -7.92 15.38
CA GLY A 134 -9.82 -7.71 15.87
C GLY A 134 -10.41 -6.31 15.84
N ALA A 135 -10.04 -5.43 14.92
CA ALA A 135 -10.80 -4.20 14.72
C ALA A 135 -11.11 -4.01 13.22
N ASP A 136 -12.38 -4.05 12.90
CA ASP A 136 -12.90 -3.69 11.56
C ASP A 136 -13.08 -2.15 11.54
N ASP A 137 -11.99 -1.40 11.80
CA ASP A 137 -11.98 0.05 11.87
C ASP A 137 -11.00 0.68 10.85
N GLU A 138 -10.90 1.99 10.85
CA GLU A 138 -10.02 2.75 9.96
C GLU A 138 -8.55 2.36 10.12
N ILE A 139 -8.16 1.92 11.31
CA ILE A 139 -6.80 1.49 11.62
C ILE A 139 -6.49 0.13 10.98
N ASP A 140 -7.45 -0.78 10.93
CA ASP A 140 -7.33 -2.06 10.22
C ASP A 140 -7.20 -1.85 8.70
N THR A 141 -8.00 -0.94 8.14
CA THR A 141 -7.89 -0.54 6.73
C THR A 141 -6.51 0.06 6.42
N LEU A 142 -5.98 0.89 7.32
CA LEU A 142 -4.64 1.45 7.20
C LEU A 142 -3.56 0.35 7.25
N ALA A 143 -3.66 -0.58 8.20
CA ALA A 143 -2.72 -1.70 8.32
C ALA A 143 -2.72 -2.59 7.08
N LYS A 144 -3.89 -2.97 6.55
CA LYS A 144 -4.03 -3.72 5.29
C LYS A 144 -3.41 -2.99 4.09
N THR A 145 -3.56 -1.66 4.05
CA THR A 145 -2.95 -0.83 3.00
C THR A 145 -1.42 -0.86 3.09
N PHE A 146 -0.87 -0.75 4.29
CA PHE A 146 0.58 -0.88 4.52
C PHE A 146 1.09 -2.27 4.19
N ASP A 147 0.39 -3.34 4.63
CA ASP A 147 0.77 -4.71 4.30
C ASP A 147 0.77 -4.96 2.79
N GLY A 148 -0.22 -4.41 2.07
CA GLY A 148 -0.23 -4.42 0.61
C GLY A 148 0.93 -3.67 -0.04
N MET A 149 1.35 -2.54 0.55
CA MET A 149 2.52 -1.79 0.10
C MET A 149 3.81 -2.57 0.40
N PHE A 150 3.95 -3.17 1.57
CA PHE A 150 5.11 -3.98 1.94
C PHE A 150 5.24 -5.24 1.09
N ALA A 151 4.13 -5.91 0.77
CA ALA A 151 4.14 -7.04 -0.15
C ALA A 151 4.68 -6.65 -1.53
N ARG A 152 4.22 -5.52 -2.09
CA ARG A 152 4.74 -5.01 -3.38
C ARG A 152 6.22 -4.63 -3.31
N LEU A 153 6.65 -4.08 -2.18
CA LEU A 153 8.06 -3.72 -1.98
C LEU A 153 8.92 -4.99 -1.87
N GLU A 154 8.49 -5.99 -1.13
CA GLU A 154 9.14 -7.30 -1.02
C GLU A 154 9.28 -7.97 -2.39
N ASP A 155 8.18 -8.04 -3.15
CA ASP A 155 8.18 -8.58 -4.52
C ASP A 155 9.16 -7.82 -5.44
N ALA A 156 9.23 -6.49 -5.31
CA ALA A 156 10.14 -5.67 -6.09
C ALA A 156 11.61 -5.90 -5.72
N PHE A 157 11.93 -6.02 -4.43
CA PHE A 157 13.29 -6.32 -3.95
C PHE A 157 13.73 -7.74 -4.34
N GLU A 158 12.83 -8.72 -4.21
CA GLU A 158 13.13 -10.10 -4.61
C GLU A 158 13.38 -10.18 -6.12
N ALA A 159 12.58 -9.48 -6.93
CA ALA A 159 12.78 -9.39 -8.37
C ALA A 159 14.12 -8.70 -8.73
N GLU A 160 14.50 -7.62 -8.04
CA GLU A 160 15.78 -6.92 -8.24
C GLU A 160 16.97 -7.78 -7.83
N ARG A 161 16.86 -8.48 -6.69
CA ARG A 161 17.89 -9.41 -6.23
C ARG A 161 18.08 -10.55 -7.23
N GLN A 162 16.98 -11.20 -7.64
CA GLN A 162 17.03 -12.27 -8.63
C GLN A 162 17.63 -11.77 -9.95
N PHE A 163 17.24 -10.58 -10.41
CA PHE A 163 17.81 -9.96 -11.61
C PHE A 163 19.33 -9.80 -11.51
N THR A 164 19.83 -9.33 -10.38
CA THR A 164 21.29 -9.12 -10.16
C THR A 164 22.04 -10.46 -10.11
N ASP A 165 21.48 -11.45 -9.42
CA ASP A 165 22.06 -12.79 -9.32
C ASP A 165 22.09 -13.47 -10.68
N ASP A 166 20.98 -13.45 -11.43
CA ASP A 166 20.88 -14.06 -12.76
C ASP A 166 21.83 -13.34 -13.76
N ALA A 167 21.88 -12.01 -13.76
CA ALA A 167 22.80 -11.25 -14.60
C ALA A 167 24.27 -11.61 -14.31
N SER A 168 24.63 -11.76 -13.03
CA SER A 168 25.97 -12.16 -12.62
C SER A 168 26.34 -13.56 -13.10
N HIS A 169 25.40 -14.50 -13.03
CA HIS A 169 25.58 -15.86 -13.53
C HIS A 169 25.73 -15.90 -15.06
N GLU A 170 24.87 -15.19 -15.79
CA GLU A 170 24.88 -15.13 -17.26
C GLU A 170 26.14 -14.40 -17.82
N LEU A 171 26.73 -13.49 -17.07
CA LEU A 171 28.01 -12.85 -17.43
C LEU A 171 29.22 -13.70 -17.07
N ARG A 172 29.20 -14.46 -15.98
CA ARG A 172 30.31 -15.29 -15.51
C ARG A 172 30.66 -16.39 -16.50
N THR A 173 29.64 -17.06 -17.04
CA THR A 173 29.83 -18.20 -17.97
C THR A 173 30.63 -17.82 -19.22
N PRO A 174 30.21 -16.82 -20.03
CA PRO A 174 30.99 -16.43 -21.22
C PRO A 174 32.36 -15.89 -20.85
N THR A 175 32.52 -15.18 -19.73
CA THR A 175 33.81 -14.70 -19.24
C THR A 175 34.76 -15.86 -18.99
N SER A 176 34.32 -16.91 -18.31
CA SER A 176 35.15 -18.11 -18.06
C SER A 176 35.51 -18.81 -19.34
N VAL A 177 34.62 -18.88 -20.33
CA VAL A 177 34.93 -19.48 -21.65
C VAL A 177 35.92 -18.64 -22.43
N ILE A 178 35.81 -17.31 -22.40
CA ILE A 178 36.78 -16.41 -23.03
C ILE A 178 38.19 -16.66 -22.46
N ILE A 179 38.31 -16.70 -21.12
CA ILE A 179 39.59 -16.96 -20.45
C ILE A 179 40.17 -18.31 -20.88
N ALA A 180 39.38 -19.38 -20.81
CA ALA A 180 39.81 -20.73 -21.16
C ALA A 180 40.25 -20.84 -22.66
N GLN A 181 39.51 -20.21 -23.58
CA GLN A 181 39.87 -20.19 -25.00
C GLN A 181 41.13 -19.36 -25.26
N ALA A 182 41.26 -18.22 -24.58
CA ALA A 182 42.49 -17.42 -24.70
C ALA A 182 43.73 -18.18 -24.19
N GLU A 183 43.61 -18.88 -23.04
CA GLU A 183 44.68 -19.71 -22.50
C GLU A 183 45.02 -20.89 -23.44
N CYS A 184 43.99 -21.54 -23.98
CA CYS A 184 44.20 -22.63 -24.99
C CYS A 184 44.89 -22.13 -26.23
N GLY A 185 44.49 -20.97 -26.78
CA GLY A 185 45.11 -20.34 -27.93
C GLY A 185 46.57 -19.94 -27.69
N LEU A 186 46.90 -19.47 -26.49
CA LEU A 186 48.26 -19.13 -26.09
C LEU A 186 49.17 -20.37 -26.01
N GLN A 187 48.63 -21.52 -25.59
CA GLN A 187 49.39 -22.77 -25.46
C GLN A 187 49.43 -23.58 -26.75
N SER A 188 48.58 -23.28 -27.72
CA SER A 188 48.50 -24.05 -28.97
C SER A 188 49.76 -23.81 -29.84
N PRO A 189 50.33 -24.89 -30.40
CA PRO A 189 51.54 -24.77 -31.20
C PRO A 189 51.26 -24.31 -32.64
N ASP A 190 50.10 -24.62 -33.21
CA ASP A 190 49.72 -24.37 -34.59
C ASP A 190 48.81 -23.12 -34.77
N LEU A 191 48.86 -22.57 -35.99
CA LEU A 191 48.09 -21.35 -36.33
C LEU A 191 46.57 -21.59 -36.37
N GLU A 192 46.17 -22.78 -36.80
CA GLU A 192 44.76 -23.10 -36.96
C GLU A 192 44.04 -23.18 -35.61
N SER A 193 44.61 -23.86 -34.61
CA SER A 193 44.14 -23.92 -33.25
C SER A 193 44.10 -22.52 -32.61
N LYS A 194 45.06 -21.64 -32.87
CA LYS A 194 45.06 -20.23 -32.42
C LYS A 194 43.92 -19.46 -33.05
N GLN A 195 43.63 -19.64 -34.34
CA GLN A 195 42.53 -18.97 -35.02
C GLN A 195 41.16 -19.44 -34.47
N GLN A 196 40.99 -20.76 -34.25
CA GLN A 196 39.76 -21.28 -33.64
C GLN A 196 39.54 -20.72 -32.24
N ALA A 197 40.57 -20.65 -31.41
CA ALA A 197 40.48 -20.06 -30.08
C ALA A 197 40.07 -18.57 -30.13
N LEU A 198 40.67 -17.78 -31.01
CA LEU A 198 40.32 -16.38 -31.23
C LEU A 198 38.87 -16.21 -31.74
N GLN A 199 38.42 -17.06 -32.65
CA GLN A 199 37.03 -17.05 -33.12
C GLN A 199 36.07 -17.29 -31.99
N GLY A 200 36.37 -18.28 -31.11
CA GLY A 200 35.59 -18.56 -29.93
C GLY A 200 35.56 -17.38 -28.95
N VAL A 201 36.69 -16.72 -28.72
CA VAL A 201 36.75 -15.50 -27.90
C VAL A 201 35.83 -14.40 -28.47
N LEU A 202 35.95 -14.14 -29.79
CA LEU A 202 35.10 -13.13 -30.46
C LEU A 202 33.61 -13.46 -30.37
N GLN A 203 33.26 -14.73 -30.53
CA GLN A 203 31.85 -15.18 -30.41
C GLN A 203 31.31 -14.94 -29.01
N GLN A 204 32.07 -15.29 -27.97
CA GLN A 204 31.64 -15.07 -26.58
C GLN A 204 31.59 -13.58 -26.21
N ALA A 205 32.54 -12.78 -26.67
CA ALA A 205 32.52 -11.33 -26.50
C ALA A 205 31.29 -10.68 -27.17
N GLY A 206 30.90 -11.17 -28.35
CA GLY A 206 29.68 -10.74 -29.04
C GLY A 206 28.38 -11.10 -28.23
N LYS A 207 28.34 -12.31 -27.66
CA LYS A 207 27.24 -12.71 -26.76
C LYS A 207 27.14 -11.80 -25.53
N MET A 208 28.30 -11.52 -24.89
CA MET A 208 28.38 -10.59 -23.75
C MET A 208 27.87 -9.18 -24.09
N SER A 209 28.33 -8.65 -25.24
CA SER A 209 27.88 -7.31 -25.69
C SER A 209 26.37 -7.24 -25.88
N LYS A 210 25.75 -8.26 -26.50
CA LYS A 210 24.29 -8.37 -26.63
C LYS A 210 23.60 -8.41 -25.26
N LEU A 211 24.11 -9.24 -24.32
CA LEU A 211 23.57 -9.36 -22.99
C LEU A 211 23.60 -8.03 -22.22
N VAL A 212 24.76 -7.35 -22.23
CA VAL A 212 24.92 -6.04 -21.57
C VAL A 212 23.95 -5.00 -22.15
N ASN A 213 23.82 -4.94 -23.49
CA ASN A 213 22.86 -4.05 -24.13
C ASN A 213 21.40 -4.34 -23.74
N GLN A 214 21.02 -5.61 -23.65
CA GLN A 214 19.70 -6.01 -23.19
C GLN A 214 19.45 -5.63 -21.71
N LEU A 215 20.44 -5.81 -20.83
CA LEU A 215 20.36 -5.41 -19.43
C LEU A 215 20.23 -3.89 -19.28
N LEU A 216 21.00 -3.10 -20.03
CA LEU A 216 20.93 -1.65 -20.03
C LEU A 216 19.54 -1.17 -20.48
N GLN A 217 18.96 -1.78 -21.52
CA GLN A 217 17.61 -1.45 -21.99
C GLN A 217 16.56 -1.76 -20.93
N LEU A 218 16.62 -2.94 -20.29
CA LEU A 218 15.68 -3.31 -19.20
C LEU A 218 15.81 -2.38 -18.01
N SER A 219 17.05 -2.01 -17.62
CA SER A 219 17.28 -1.07 -16.51
C SER A 219 16.73 0.34 -16.82
N ARG A 220 16.80 0.79 -18.07
CA ARG A 220 16.20 2.07 -18.50
C ARG A 220 14.68 1.99 -18.53
N ALA A 221 14.13 0.85 -18.98
CA ALA A 221 12.73 0.52 -18.98
C ALA A 221 12.08 0.67 -17.59
N ASP A 222 12.71 0.10 -16.57
CA ASP A 222 12.21 0.14 -15.17
C ASP A 222 12.16 1.55 -14.60
N ARG A 223 13.01 2.45 -15.10
CA ARG A 223 13.06 3.85 -14.62
C ARG A 223 12.02 4.76 -15.27
N HIS A 224 11.14 4.26 -16.13
CA HIS A 224 10.17 5.07 -16.90
C HIS A 224 10.82 6.28 -17.61
N LYS A 225 12.12 6.22 -17.91
CA LYS A 225 12.92 7.34 -18.44
C LYS A 225 13.24 7.23 -19.93
N GLU A 226 12.90 6.13 -20.60
CA GLU A 226 12.98 6.13 -22.07
C GLU A 226 11.74 6.82 -22.63
N SER A 227 11.92 8.04 -23.09
CA SER A 227 10.95 8.66 -23.98
C SER A 227 10.92 7.84 -25.27
N LEU A 228 9.81 7.14 -25.53
CA LEU A 228 9.59 6.47 -26.81
C LEU A 228 9.72 7.50 -27.95
N HIS A 229 10.44 7.17 -28.98
CA HIS A 229 10.43 7.94 -30.21
C HIS A 229 9.22 7.55 -31.04
N LEU A 230 8.04 8.10 -30.64
CA LEU A 230 6.78 7.80 -31.29
C LEU A 230 6.70 8.55 -32.62
N GLU A 231 6.66 7.81 -33.69
CA GLU A 231 6.45 8.32 -35.05
C GLU A 231 5.28 7.58 -35.72
N GLU A 232 4.64 8.22 -36.68
CA GLU A 232 3.58 7.60 -37.50
C GLU A 232 4.21 6.90 -38.69
N PHE A 233 3.98 5.60 -38.81
CA PHE A 233 4.49 4.79 -39.92
C PHE A 233 3.54 3.62 -40.22
N ASP A 234 3.74 3.01 -41.38
CA ASP A 234 3.05 1.78 -41.79
C ASP A 234 3.72 0.57 -41.17
N LEU A 235 3.03 -0.05 -40.18
CA LEU A 235 3.50 -1.27 -39.53
C LEU A 235 3.50 -2.46 -40.48
N SER A 236 2.67 -2.46 -41.53
CA SER A 236 2.63 -3.51 -42.55
C SER A 236 3.94 -3.54 -43.32
N GLU A 237 4.42 -2.39 -43.83
CA GLU A 237 5.72 -2.29 -44.52
C GLU A 237 6.89 -2.73 -43.63
N LEU A 238 6.89 -2.30 -42.36
CA LEU A 238 7.90 -2.72 -41.44
C LEU A 238 7.89 -4.25 -41.18
N THR A 239 6.69 -4.81 -41.08
CA THR A 239 6.50 -6.27 -40.88
C THR A 239 6.94 -7.07 -42.09
N GLU A 240 6.67 -6.60 -43.28
CA GLU A 240 7.15 -7.20 -44.56
C GLU A 240 8.71 -7.22 -44.59
N MET A 241 9.31 -6.09 -44.28
CA MET A 241 10.80 -5.98 -44.25
C MET A 241 11.41 -6.95 -43.25
N VAL A 242 10.83 -7.06 -42.07
CA VAL A 242 11.33 -8.01 -41.03
C VAL A 242 11.07 -9.47 -41.44
N ALA A 243 9.96 -9.76 -42.11
CA ALA A 243 9.67 -11.10 -42.61
C ALA A 243 10.70 -11.54 -43.69
N GLU A 244 11.07 -10.65 -44.61
CA GLU A 244 12.13 -10.88 -45.61
C GLU A 244 13.50 -11.15 -44.93
N GLU A 245 13.89 -10.35 -43.93
CA GLU A 245 15.14 -10.57 -43.19
C GLU A 245 15.12 -11.92 -42.45
N ALA A 246 14.00 -12.26 -41.83
CA ALA A 246 13.85 -13.53 -41.10
C ALA A 246 13.77 -14.75 -42.04
N GLN A 247 13.40 -14.60 -43.31
CA GLN A 247 13.38 -15.66 -44.31
C GLN A 247 14.78 -16.30 -44.45
N GLY A 248 15.82 -15.50 -44.58
CA GLY A 248 17.21 -15.99 -44.65
C GLY A 248 17.64 -16.78 -43.40
N LEU A 249 17.19 -16.34 -42.22
CA LEU A 249 17.47 -17.05 -40.97
C LEU A 249 16.71 -18.38 -40.92
N ALA A 250 15.45 -18.44 -41.35
CA ALA A 250 14.62 -19.63 -41.39
C ALA A 250 15.20 -20.67 -42.39
N GLU A 251 15.60 -20.22 -43.58
CA GLU A 251 16.21 -21.08 -44.61
C GLU A 251 17.50 -21.78 -44.11
N SER A 252 18.31 -21.04 -43.34
CA SER A 252 19.54 -21.60 -42.76
C SER A 252 19.28 -22.81 -41.83
N LYS A 253 18.07 -22.94 -41.30
CA LYS A 253 17.60 -24.05 -40.44
C LYS A 253 16.56 -24.97 -41.12
N ALA A 254 16.35 -24.79 -42.42
CA ALA A 254 15.36 -25.54 -43.20
C ALA A 254 13.92 -25.40 -42.66
N VAL A 255 13.58 -24.22 -42.13
CA VAL A 255 12.24 -23.84 -41.64
C VAL A 255 11.55 -22.98 -42.70
N THR A 256 10.26 -23.24 -42.95
CA THR A 256 9.44 -22.43 -43.89
C THR A 256 8.74 -21.32 -43.14
N LEU A 257 8.96 -20.05 -43.54
CA LEU A 257 8.23 -18.87 -43.02
C LEU A 257 7.13 -18.48 -43.99
N THR A 258 5.89 -18.39 -43.52
CA THR A 258 4.74 -17.88 -44.25
C THR A 258 4.24 -16.59 -43.58
N ALA A 259 4.13 -15.49 -44.32
CA ALA A 259 3.62 -14.23 -43.82
C ALA A 259 2.25 -13.89 -44.41
N GLU A 260 1.30 -13.49 -43.59
CA GLU A 260 -0.01 -12.97 -43.96
C GLU A 260 -0.15 -11.58 -43.32
N ILE A 261 0.03 -10.53 -44.08
CA ILE A 261 0.10 -9.14 -43.63
C ILE A 261 -1.02 -8.34 -44.27
N GLU A 262 -1.90 -7.79 -43.47
CA GLU A 262 -2.92 -6.85 -43.90
C GLU A 262 -2.25 -5.51 -44.22
N PRO A 263 -2.43 -4.96 -45.43
CA PRO A 263 -1.74 -3.74 -45.84
C PRO A 263 -2.32 -2.49 -45.22
N GLY A 264 -1.47 -1.46 -45.01
CA GLY A 264 -1.88 -0.12 -44.60
C GLY A 264 -2.24 0.04 -43.12
N ILE A 265 -1.68 -0.77 -42.24
CA ILE A 265 -1.88 -0.64 -40.79
C ILE A 265 -0.97 0.47 -40.24
N LEU A 266 -1.53 1.67 -40.09
CA LEU A 266 -0.83 2.83 -39.55
C LEU A 266 -0.86 2.83 -38.02
N VAL A 267 0.29 2.98 -37.42
CA VAL A 267 0.47 3.06 -35.97
C VAL A 267 1.31 4.28 -35.60
N LYS A 268 1.16 4.74 -34.34
CA LYS A 268 2.07 5.71 -33.74
C LYS A 268 2.90 5.00 -32.68
N ALA A 269 4.11 4.61 -33.06
CA ALA A 269 4.98 3.75 -32.26
C ALA A 269 6.46 4.07 -32.49
N ASP A 270 7.33 3.48 -31.69
CA ASP A 270 8.78 3.48 -31.93
C ASP A 270 9.14 2.36 -32.92
N GLN A 271 9.50 2.76 -34.14
CA GLN A 271 9.78 1.84 -35.25
C GLN A 271 10.90 0.83 -34.89
N THR A 272 11.93 1.28 -34.19
CA THR A 272 13.05 0.43 -33.76
C THR A 272 12.59 -0.65 -32.78
N LEU A 273 11.72 -0.29 -31.82
CA LEU A 273 11.19 -1.24 -30.86
C LEU A 273 10.20 -2.21 -31.50
N MET A 274 9.38 -1.76 -32.47
CA MET A 274 8.49 -2.64 -33.23
C MET A 274 9.28 -3.69 -34.02
N MET A 275 10.34 -3.28 -34.72
CA MET A 275 11.26 -4.20 -35.40
C MET A 275 11.82 -5.25 -34.42
N ARG A 276 12.25 -4.84 -33.23
CA ARG A 276 12.79 -5.74 -32.21
C ARG A 276 11.77 -6.72 -31.64
N ILE A 277 10.49 -6.31 -31.51
CA ILE A 277 9.41 -7.23 -31.12
C ILE A 277 9.34 -8.40 -32.09
N TRP A 278 9.22 -8.08 -33.40
CA TRP A 278 9.17 -9.08 -34.44
C TRP A 278 10.41 -9.99 -34.47
N LEU A 279 11.61 -9.43 -34.45
CA LEU A 279 12.87 -10.18 -34.47
C LEU A 279 13.00 -11.11 -33.26
N ASN A 280 12.61 -10.66 -32.07
CA ASN A 280 12.63 -11.53 -30.88
C ASN A 280 11.66 -12.72 -31.01
N LEU A 281 10.44 -12.49 -31.50
CA LEU A 281 9.46 -13.55 -31.68
C LEU A 281 9.86 -14.51 -32.78
N LEU A 282 10.31 -14.03 -33.94
CA LEU A 282 10.76 -14.83 -35.08
C LEU A 282 12.02 -15.65 -34.77
N THR A 283 13.01 -15.04 -34.09
CA THR A 283 14.22 -15.78 -33.69
C THR A 283 13.89 -16.89 -32.68
N ASN A 284 12.93 -16.66 -31.77
CA ASN A 284 12.44 -17.70 -30.89
C ASN A 284 11.72 -18.83 -31.67
N ALA A 285 10.85 -18.49 -32.64
CA ALA A 285 10.18 -19.47 -33.46
C ALA A 285 11.14 -20.35 -34.28
N VAL A 286 12.17 -19.71 -34.89
CA VAL A 286 13.24 -20.46 -35.62
C VAL A 286 14.06 -21.33 -34.68
N LYS A 287 14.32 -20.84 -33.47
CA LYS A 287 15.17 -21.56 -32.50
C LYS A 287 14.48 -22.77 -31.90
N TYR A 288 13.20 -22.63 -31.53
CA TYR A 288 12.43 -23.68 -30.86
C TYR A 288 11.48 -24.43 -31.79
N GLY A 289 11.44 -24.02 -33.08
CA GLY A 289 10.76 -24.73 -34.16
C GLY A 289 11.36 -26.11 -34.43
N ARG A 290 10.62 -26.94 -35.15
CA ARG A 290 11.12 -28.25 -35.61
C ARG A 290 12.04 -28.04 -36.81
N GLN A 291 12.97 -28.97 -37.02
CA GLN A 291 13.66 -29.09 -38.30
C GLN A 291 12.64 -29.36 -39.42
N GLN A 292 12.75 -28.63 -40.52
CA GLN A 292 11.76 -28.64 -41.62
C GLN A 292 10.35 -28.25 -41.16
N GLY A 293 10.25 -27.45 -40.05
CA GLY A 293 9.01 -26.96 -39.51
C GLY A 293 8.46 -25.73 -40.23
N GLN A 294 7.38 -25.21 -39.72
CA GLN A 294 6.67 -24.05 -40.28
C GLN A 294 6.50 -22.95 -39.25
N ILE A 295 6.67 -21.71 -39.70
CA ILE A 295 6.40 -20.49 -38.94
C ILE A 295 5.37 -19.66 -39.71
N TRP A 296 4.33 -19.23 -39.02
CA TRP A 296 3.32 -18.32 -39.56
C TRP A 296 3.43 -16.98 -38.85
N LEU A 297 3.66 -15.94 -39.64
CA LEU A 297 3.63 -14.54 -39.18
C LEU A 297 2.33 -13.93 -39.68
N THR A 298 1.55 -13.32 -38.80
CA THR A 298 0.35 -12.60 -39.21
C THR A 298 0.33 -11.19 -38.60
N LEU A 299 -0.12 -10.22 -39.39
CA LEU A 299 -0.44 -8.88 -38.92
C LEU A 299 -1.83 -8.50 -39.46
N LYS A 300 -2.75 -8.21 -38.53
CA LYS A 300 -4.13 -7.82 -38.86
C LYS A 300 -4.59 -6.69 -37.96
N SER A 301 -5.62 -5.94 -38.41
CA SER A 301 -6.28 -4.95 -37.57
C SER A 301 -7.57 -5.51 -36.97
N ASP A 302 -7.83 -5.28 -35.68
CA ASP A 302 -9.13 -5.53 -35.03
C ASP A 302 -10.03 -4.28 -35.00
N GLY A 303 -9.62 -3.20 -35.68
CA GLY A 303 -10.32 -1.89 -35.77
C GLY A 303 -9.93 -0.94 -34.61
N LYS A 304 -9.28 -1.41 -33.55
CA LYS A 304 -8.75 -0.58 -32.46
C LYS A 304 -7.23 -0.75 -32.32
N ASN A 305 -6.74 -1.96 -32.57
CA ASN A 305 -5.35 -2.32 -32.42
C ASN A 305 -4.82 -3.01 -33.66
N ALA A 306 -3.54 -2.86 -33.92
CA ALA A 306 -2.78 -3.77 -34.75
C ALA A 306 -2.50 -5.03 -33.93
N VAL A 307 -2.81 -6.21 -34.47
CA VAL A 307 -2.60 -7.51 -33.83
C VAL A 307 -1.52 -8.26 -34.61
N GLY A 308 -0.35 -8.39 -34.00
CA GLY A 308 0.75 -9.17 -34.55
C GLY A 308 0.82 -10.55 -33.91
N THR A 309 1.01 -11.60 -34.74
CA THR A 309 1.10 -12.98 -34.25
C THR A 309 2.23 -13.74 -34.93
N VAL A 310 3.00 -14.51 -34.14
CA VAL A 310 3.99 -15.47 -34.63
C VAL A 310 3.63 -16.84 -34.06
N ARG A 311 3.35 -17.80 -34.95
CA ARG A 311 3.06 -19.18 -34.61
C ARG A 311 4.16 -20.08 -35.14
N ASP A 312 4.57 -21.06 -34.34
CA ASP A 312 5.49 -22.16 -34.71
C ASP A 312 4.85 -23.53 -34.45
N ASP A 313 5.34 -24.55 -35.11
CA ASP A 313 5.00 -25.94 -34.90
C ASP A 313 6.06 -26.70 -34.05
N GLY A 314 6.80 -25.95 -33.25
CA GLY A 314 7.95 -26.41 -32.49
C GLY A 314 7.64 -27.32 -31.29
N ILE A 315 8.57 -27.27 -30.31
CA ILE A 315 8.51 -28.12 -29.11
C ILE A 315 7.35 -27.75 -28.17
N GLY A 316 6.79 -26.54 -28.30
CA GLY A 316 5.74 -26.07 -27.42
C GLY A 316 6.18 -25.87 -25.96
N ILE A 317 5.25 -25.33 -25.16
CA ILE A 317 5.46 -24.96 -23.75
C ILE A 317 4.36 -25.60 -22.92
N SER A 318 4.71 -26.17 -21.76
CA SER A 318 3.72 -26.76 -20.86
C SER A 318 2.87 -25.67 -20.20
N ALA A 319 1.61 -25.98 -19.83
CA ALA A 319 0.70 -25.05 -19.18
C ALA A 319 1.25 -24.48 -17.85
N ALA A 320 2.05 -25.25 -17.12
CA ALA A 320 2.67 -24.82 -15.87
C ALA A 320 3.79 -23.77 -16.06
N GLU A 321 4.42 -23.76 -17.25
CA GLU A 321 5.52 -22.86 -17.57
C GLU A 321 5.05 -21.58 -18.29
N LEU A 322 3.91 -21.63 -18.97
CA LEU A 322 3.39 -20.57 -19.81
C LEU A 322 3.25 -19.20 -19.07
N PRO A 323 2.81 -19.12 -17.81
CA PRO A 323 2.78 -17.86 -17.08
C PRO A 323 4.16 -17.28 -16.76
N LYS A 324 5.20 -18.10 -16.77
CA LYS A 324 6.56 -17.75 -16.34
C LYS A 324 7.45 -17.24 -17.48
N ILE A 325 7.11 -17.54 -18.75
CA ILE A 325 7.96 -17.22 -19.91
C ILE A 325 8.22 -15.72 -20.09
N TRP A 326 7.40 -14.86 -19.50
CA TRP A 326 7.54 -13.40 -19.53
C TRP A 326 8.47 -12.87 -18.44
N LYS A 327 8.90 -13.74 -17.51
CA LYS A 327 9.89 -13.35 -16.47
C LYS A 327 11.28 -13.22 -17.08
N ARG A 328 12.08 -12.31 -16.55
CA ARG A 328 13.48 -12.11 -16.94
C ARG A 328 14.29 -13.34 -16.64
N PHE A 329 15.23 -13.71 -17.51
CA PHE A 329 16.11 -14.86 -17.42
C PHE A 329 15.40 -16.23 -17.36
N TYR A 330 14.07 -16.24 -17.48
CA TYR A 330 13.33 -17.47 -17.42
C TYR A 330 13.52 -18.32 -18.66
N ARG A 331 13.77 -19.62 -18.47
CA ARG A 331 13.99 -20.60 -19.54
C ARG A 331 13.30 -21.92 -19.18
N VAL A 332 12.51 -22.44 -20.13
CA VAL A 332 11.90 -23.77 -20.02
C VAL A 332 12.97 -24.84 -20.34
N ASN A 333 13.44 -25.56 -19.35
CA ASN A 333 14.49 -26.60 -19.48
C ASN A 333 15.93 -26.11 -19.73
N THR A 334 16.69 -26.00 -18.67
CA THR A 334 18.13 -25.79 -18.69
C THR A 334 18.95 -26.98 -19.16
N ALA A 335 18.36 -28.21 -19.18
CA ALA A 335 19.10 -29.46 -19.38
C ALA A 335 19.30 -29.90 -20.84
N ARG A 336 18.59 -29.33 -21.81
CA ARG A 336 18.65 -29.76 -23.23
C ARG A 336 19.36 -28.79 -24.18
N SER A 337 19.79 -27.65 -23.71
CA SER A 337 20.48 -26.66 -24.54
C SER A 337 21.94 -26.47 -24.14
N SER A 338 22.68 -27.55 -24.01
CA SER A 338 24.13 -27.56 -23.86
C SER A 338 24.89 -27.26 -25.17
N GLY A 339 24.19 -26.74 -26.18
CA GLY A 339 24.75 -26.23 -27.42
C GLY A 339 24.96 -24.73 -27.39
N ASP A 340 25.77 -24.25 -28.33
CA ASP A 340 26.24 -22.86 -28.52
C ASP A 340 25.12 -21.79 -28.71
N ASP A 341 23.85 -22.23 -28.77
CA ASP A 341 22.65 -21.45 -29.12
C ASP A 341 21.73 -21.16 -27.91
N SER A 342 22.28 -21.14 -26.69
CA SER A 342 21.51 -20.87 -25.49
C SER A 342 21.13 -19.38 -25.40
N GLY A 343 19.83 -19.03 -25.54
CA GLY A 343 19.34 -17.65 -25.38
C GLY A 343 19.38 -17.20 -23.93
N THR A 344 19.48 -15.91 -23.71
CA THR A 344 19.63 -15.26 -22.40
C THR A 344 18.37 -15.29 -21.52
N GLY A 345 17.22 -15.72 -22.04
CA GLY A 345 15.93 -15.63 -21.30
C GLY A 345 15.39 -14.20 -21.15
N LEU A 346 15.98 -13.22 -21.84
CA LEU A 346 15.56 -11.84 -21.80
C LEU A 346 14.62 -11.44 -22.96
N GLY A 347 14.60 -12.20 -24.05
CA GLY A 347 13.89 -11.83 -25.28
C GLY A 347 12.38 -11.59 -25.08
N LEU A 348 11.67 -12.54 -24.46
CA LEU A 348 10.23 -12.42 -24.22
C LEU A 348 9.92 -11.36 -23.16
N ALA A 349 10.72 -11.20 -22.13
CA ALA A 349 10.58 -10.11 -21.17
C ALA A 349 10.71 -8.73 -21.84
N MET A 350 11.66 -8.60 -22.80
CA MET A 350 11.82 -7.39 -23.63
C MET A 350 10.59 -7.17 -24.53
N VAL A 351 10.08 -8.22 -25.18
CA VAL A 351 8.83 -8.11 -25.99
C VAL A 351 7.68 -7.59 -25.15
N LYS A 352 7.47 -8.17 -23.95
CA LYS A 352 6.43 -7.72 -23.03
C LYS A 352 6.60 -6.24 -22.70
N TRP A 353 7.77 -5.82 -22.27
CA TRP A 353 8.04 -4.42 -21.94
C TRP A 353 7.81 -3.49 -23.13
N MET A 354 8.35 -3.81 -24.32
CA MET A 354 8.19 -2.97 -25.51
C MET A 354 6.72 -2.78 -25.88
N VAL A 355 5.93 -3.85 -25.85
CA VAL A 355 4.50 -3.80 -26.16
C VAL A 355 3.72 -3.01 -25.08
N GLU A 356 3.94 -3.28 -23.81
CA GLU A 356 3.29 -2.56 -22.70
C GLU A 356 3.65 -1.07 -22.68
N SER A 357 4.87 -0.70 -23.06
CA SER A 357 5.30 0.71 -23.19
C SER A 357 4.55 1.46 -24.29
N HIS A 358 4.01 0.75 -25.29
CA HIS A 358 3.15 1.32 -26.35
C HIS A 358 1.66 1.22 -26.00
N GLY A 359 1.30 0.84 -24.76
CA GLY A 359 -0.10 0.68 -24.33
C GLY A 359 -0.78 -0.58 -24.87
N GLY A 360 0.02 -1.51 -25.41
CA GLY A 360 -0.43 -2.80 -25.92
C GLY A 360 -0.44 -3.92 -24.88
N THR A 361 -0.78 -5.12 -25.35
CA THR A 361 -0.78 -6.36 -24.52
C THR A 361 -0.10 -7.50 -25.24
N VAL A 362 0.49 -8.43 -24.49
CA VAL A 362 1.07 -9.68 -25.00
C VAL A 362 0.30 -10.88 -24.51
N SER A 363 0.25 -11.92 -25.35
CA SER A 363 -0.32 -13.23 -24.96
C SER A 363 0.45 -14.35 -25.62
N ALA A 364 0.35 -15.55 -25.01
CA ALA A 364 0.92 -16.75 -25.58
C ALA A 364 -0.03 -17.94 -25.37
N VAL A 365 -0.20 -18.75 -26.40
CA VAL A 365 -0.92 -20.01 -26.33
C VAL A 365 0.02 -21.09 -26.84
N SER A 366 0.18 -22.17 -26.08
CA SER A 366 1.09 -23.24 -26.47
C SER A 366 0.63 -24.60 -25.94
N THR A 367 0.97 -25.65 -26.65
CA THR A 367 0.80 -27.03 -26.19
C THR A 367 2.10 -27.79 -26.41
N LEU A 368 2.56 -28.46 -25.38
CA LEU A 368 3.81 -29.21 -25.43
C LEU A 368 3.76 -30.24 -26.57
N GLY A 369 4.75 -30.18 -27.46
CA GLY A 369 4.85 -31.05 -28.63
C GLY A 369 4.04 -30.61 -29.87
N ALA A 370 3.25 -29.50 -29.77
CA ALA A 370 2.40 -29.03 -30.87
C ALA A 370 2.76 -27.59 -31.34
N GLY A 371 3.71 -26.93 -30.68
CA GLY A 371 4.14 -25.59 -31.01
C GLY A 371 3.57 -24.51 -30.14
N SER A 372 3.87 -23.24 -30.48
CA SER A 372 3.47 -22.06 -29.71
C SER A 372 2.92 -20.99 -30.64
N THR A 373 2.07 -20.13 -30.08
CA THR A 373 1.55 -18.93 -30.74
C THR A 373 1.75 -17.76 -29.78
N PHE A 374 2.56 -16.80 -30.19
CA PHE A 374 2.80 -15.53 -29.46
C PHE A 374 2.06 -14.42 -30.20
N SER A 375 1.29 -13.63 -29.47
CA SER A 375 0.55 -12.50 -30.03
C SER A 375 0.81 -11.23 -29.23
N PHE A 376 0.80 -10.11 -29.91
CA PHE A 376 0.85 -8.79 -29.29
C PHE A 376 -0.18 -7.85 -29.94
N THR A 377 -0.58 -6.84 -29.21
CA THR A 377 -1.46 -5.78 -29.70
C THR A 377 -0.78 -4.43 -29.55
N ILE A 378 -0.97 -3.52 -30.51
CA ILE A 378 -0.53 -2.13 -30.44
C ILE A 378 -1.72 -1.23 -30.81
N PRO A 379 -2.10 -0.23 -30.00
CA PRO A 379 -3.18 0.70 -30.35
C PRO A 379 -2.92 1.41 -31.67
N LEU A 380 -3.90 1.43 -32.56
CA LEU A 380 -3.83 2.17 -33.84
C LEU A 380 -3.79 3.68 -33.62
N ARG A 381 -4.42 4.16 -32.54
CA ARG A 381 -4.34 5.56 -32.10
C ARG A 381 -4.12 5.55 -30.60
N PRO A 382 -3.11 6.26 -30.07
CA PRO A 382 -3.01 6.43 -28.62
C PRO A 382 -4.23 7.20 -28.14
N SER A 383 -4.91 6.64 -27.11
CA SER A 383 -6.06 7.26 -26.42
C SER A 383 -5.62 8.48 -25.62
#